data_f6019031971a005e82b8a59cc1774e70
#
_entry.id   f6019031971a005e82b8a59cc1774e70
#
_cell.length_a   1.000
_cell.length_b   1.000
_cell.length_c   1.000
_cell.angle_alpha   90.00
_cell.angle_beta   90.00
_cell.angle_gamma   90.00
#
_symmetry.space_group_name_H-M   'P 1'
#
loop_
_entity.id
_entity.type
_entity.pdbx_description
1 polymer ?
#
loop_
_entity_poly.entity_id
_entity_poly.type
_entity_poly.pdbx_seq_one_letter_code
_entity_poly.pdbx_strand_id
1 'polypeptide(L)'
;MKFFLSIFIFSPLTLVGCDSSNIQVKSSNSELSKYQKDAENGDPVAQYNMGVVYQQGLSGEKVDLDKAVYWFEKAAKRGEEDAKYNLGVIYISDNSKYRNVKKAMEIFLEGMDKNDAESINQLGIIYKDGIDTSVDYTKALSLFKQAANLGSNSAQFNLGIMYFKGQGVKQDFTEARKWFERAYQTGENIDAAYTLAGMYYEGRGGSKDIEKALNLYQFAADHADQEAAKNIEIIKKECGC
;
A
#
# COMPACT_ATOMS: atom_id res chain seq x y z
N MET A 1 3.42 23.85 -22.36
CA MET A 1 2.67 23.88 -21.09
C MET A 1 3.32 22.88 -20.16
N LYS A 2 3.83 23.31 -19.01
CA LYS A 2 4.54 22.41 -18.07
C LYS A 2 3.47 21.61 -17.34
N PHE A 3 3.33 20.34 -17.66
CA PHE A 3 2.56 19.41 -16.82
C PHE A 3 3.32 19.26 -15.50
N PHE A 4 2.81 19.88 -14.46
CA PHE A 4 3.17 19.52 -13.10
C PHE A 4 2.57 18.15 -12.86
N LEU A 5 3.40 17.12 -12.90
CA LEU A 5 3.08 15.87 -12.22
C LEU A 5 3.00 16.23 -10.73
N SER A 6 1.86 16.73 -10.33
CA SER A 6 1.50 16.76 -8.90
C SER A 6 1.35 15.31 -8.51
N ILE A 7 2.47 14.70 -8.08
CA ILE A 7 2.41 13.46 -7.32
C ILE A 7 1.76 13.84 -6.00
N PHE A 8 0.43 14.01 -6.03
CA PHE A 8 -0.38 14.03 -4.82
C PHE A 8 -0.36 12.60 -4.28
N ILE A 9 0.65 12.32 -3.46
CA ILE A 9 0.63 11.20 -2.55
C ILE A 9 -0.38 11.57 -1.45
N PHE A 10 -1.66 11.58 -1.79
CA PHE A 10 -2.76 11.34 -0.90
C PHE A 10 -3.37 10.01 -1.32
N SER A 11 -2.60 8.94 -1.13
CA SER A 11 -3.26 7.68 -0.89
C SER A 11 -3.76 7.74 0.55
N PRO A 12 -5.07 7.67 0.83
CA PRO A 12 -5.49 7.15 2.11
C PRO A 12 -4.71 5.86 2.26
N LEU A 13 -4.11 5.62 3.43
CA LEU A 13 -3.44 4.37 3.75
C LEU A 13 -4.31 3.22 3.24
N THR A 14 -4.10 2.82 1.99
CA THR A 14 -4.65 1.57 1.50
C THR A 14 -3.81 0.53 2.23
N LEU A 15 -4.45 -0.07 3.21
CA LEU A 15 -3.98 -1.25 3.89
C LEU A 15 -3.78 -2.34 2.84
N VAL A 16 -2.60 -2.34 2.22
CA VAL A 16 -2.11 -3.45 1.42
C VAL A 16 -1.35 -4.34 2.39
N GLY A 17 -2.12 -5.09 3.13
CA GLY A 17 -1.63 -6.23 3.88
C GLY A 17 -2.35 -7.45 3.37
N CYS A 18 -1.58 -8.42 2.92
CA CYS A 18 -1.97 -9.77 2.53
C CYS A 18 -2.99 -9.88 1.39
N ASP A 19 -2.64 -10.74 0.47
CA ASP A 19 -3.40 -11.25 -0.64
C ASP A 19 -4.92 -11.16 -0.41
N SER A 20 -5.55 -10.08 -0.90
CA SER A 20 -7.00 -9.85 -0.80
C SER A 20 -7.80 -10.92 -1.57
N SER A 21 -7.13 -11.89 -2.19
CA SER A 21 -7.74 -13.02 -2.88
C SER A 21 -8.45 -14.00 -1.94
N ASN A 22 -8.19 -13.97 -0.63
CA ASN A 22 -8.83 -14.86 0.35
C ASN A 22 -9.90 -14.20 1.25
N ILE A 23 -10.05 -12.87 1.22
CA ILE A 23 -11.15 -12.22 1.95
C ILE A 23 -12.29 -11.94 0.97
N GLN A 24 -12.91 -12.98 0.45
CA GLN A 24 -14.25 -12.85 -0.14
C GLN A 24 -15.30 -12.66 0.96
N VAL A 25 -15.23 -11.53 1.68
CA VAL A 25 -16.34 -11.10 2.52
C VAL A 25 -17.40 -10.41 1.62
N LYS A 26 -17.80 -11.06 0.54
CA LYS A 26 -19.15 -10.88 -0.03
C LYS A 26 -20.10 -11.69 0.84
N SER A 27 -20.13 -11.42 2.13
CA SER A 27 -20.89 -12.26 3.05
C SER A 27 -22.32 -11.76 3.15
N SER A 28 -23.23 -12.69 2.97
CA SER A 28 -24.60 -12.56 3.47
C SER A 28 -24.56 -12.35 5.00
N ASN A 29 -25.57 -11.70 5.57
CA ASN A 29 -25.70 -11.53 7.04
C ASN A 29 -25.51 -12.86 7.83
N SER A 30 -25.73 -14.01 7.20
CA SER A 30 -25.54 -15.33 7.79
C SER A 30 -24.07 -15.72 7.97
N GLU A 31 -23.19 -15.30 7.04
CA GLU A 31 -21.75 -15.60 7.14
C GLU A 31 -21.09 -14.68 8.18
N LEU A 32 -21.48 -13.41 8.26
CA LEU A 32 -21.00 -12.51 9.30
C LEU A 32 -21.33 -13.05 10.69
N SER A 33 -22.56 -13.57 10.90
CA SER A 33 -22.96 -14.15 12.20
C SER A 33 -22.16 -15.40 12.56
N LYS A 34 -21.73 -16.19 11.58
CA LYS A 34 -20.84 -17.33 11.78
C LYS A 34 -19.44 -16.87 12.19
N TYR A 35 -18.85 -15.92 11.46
CA TYR A 35 -17.54 -15.38 11.82
C TYR A 35 -17.55 -14.75 13.20
N GLN A 36 -18.61 -14.02 13.56
CA GLN A 36 -18.74 -13.45 14.90
C GLN A 36 -18.76 -14.53 15.98
N LYS A 37 -19.53 -15.59 15.79
CA LYS A 37 -19.59 -16.72 16.73
C LYS A 37 -18.24 -17.42 16.89
N ASP A 38 -17.54 -17.67 15.78
CA ASP A 38 -16.23 -18.31 15.81
C ASP A 38 -15.18 -17.41 16.50
N ALA A 39 -15.23 -16.09 16.26
CA ALA A 39 -14.39 -15.11 16.92
C ALA A 39 -14.65 -15.03 18.44
N GLU A 40 -15.93 -15.07 18.86
CA GLU A 40 -16.34 -15.11 20.26
C GLU A 40 -15.85 -16.40 20.95
N ASN A 41 -15.85 -17.52 20.24
CA ASN A 41 -15.30 -18.79 20.69
C ASN A 41 -13.77 -18.83 20.73
N GLY A 42 -13.13 -17.78 20.20
CA GLY A 42 -11.70 -17.58 20.31
C GLY A 42 -10.87 -18.05 19.11
N ASP A 43 -11.48 -18.30 17.97
CA ASP A 43 -10.74 -18.58 16.75
C ASP A 43 -9.94 -17.34 16.32
N PRO A 44 -8.59 -17.41 16.21
CA PRO A 44 -7.75 -16.23 15.92
C PRO A 44 -7.98 -15.66 14.53
N VAL A 45 -8.23 -16.52 13.54
CA VAL A 45 -8.49 -16.09 12.16
C VAL A 45 -9.85 -15.38 12.08
N ALA A 46 -10.88 -15.93 12.74
CA ALA A 46 -12.18 -15.27 12.82
C ALA A 46 -12.09 -13.93 13.57
N GLN A 47 -11.29 -13.84 14.64
CA GLN A 47 -11.02 -12.58 15.34
C GLN A 47 -10.35 -11.56 14.43
N TYR A 48 -9.34 -11.96 13.65
CA TYR A 48 -8.71 -11.11 12.66
C TYR A 48 -9.74 -10.62 11.63
N ASN A 49 -10.54 -11.51 11.06
CA ASN A 49 -11.56 -11.15 10.08
C ASN A 49 -12.59 -10.16 10.65
N MET A 50 -13.00 -10.31 11.90
CA MET A 50 -13.87 -9.33 12.58
C MET A 50 -13.19 -7.97 12.72
N GLY A 51 -11.89 -7.93 13.00
CA GLY A 51 -11.09 -6.72 12.98
C GLY A 51 -11.15 -6.01 11.63
N VAL A 52 -10.95 -6.75 10.53
CA VAL A 52 -11.03 -6.23 9.16
C VAL A 52 -12.43 -5.72 8.83
N VAL A 53 -13.49 -6.46 9.21
CA VAL A 53 -14.89 -6.05 9.00
C VAL A 53 -15.14 -4.67 9.61
N TYR A 54 -14.75 -4.44 10.85
CA TYR A 54 -14.97 -3.15 11.52
C TYR A 54 -14.02 -2.06 11.03
N GLN A 55 -12.82 -2.41 10.63
CA GLN A 55 -11.87 -1.44 10.09
C GLN A 55 -12.32 -0.87 8.74
N GLN A 56 -12.91 -1.69 7.89
CA GLN A 56 -13.32 -1.32 6.54
C GLN A 56 -14.84 -1.04 6.39
N GLY A 57 -15.63 -1.34 7.40
CA GLY A 57 -17.09 -1.19 7.33
C GLY A 57 -17.74 -2.18 6.36
N LEU A 58 -17.28 -3.44 6.38
CA LEU A 58 -17.78 -4.49 5.48
C LEU A 58 -19.07 -5.14 6.00
N SER A 59 -19.76 -5.88 5.14
CA SER A 59 -20.94 -6.69 5.47
C SER A 59 -22.07 -5.92 6.15
N GLY A 60 -22.24 -4.62 5.83
CA GLY A 60 -23.26 -3.75 6.40
C GLY A 60 -22.89 -3.13 7.75
N GLU A 61 -21.75 -3.45 8.31
CA GLU A 61 -21.20 -2.77 9.49
C GLU A 61 -20.66 -1.39 9.11
N LYS A 62 -20.64 -0.48 10.09
CA LYS A 62 -19.96 0.81 9.93
C LYS A 62 -18.50 0.68 10.32
N VAL A 63 -17.64 1.52 9.74
CA VAL A 63 -16.26 1.67 10.20
C VAL A 63 -16.25 1.99 11.70
N ASP A 64 -15.62 1.12 12.49
CA ASP A 64 -15.50 1.23 13.93
C ASP A 64 -14.09 0.82 14.36
N LEU A 65 -13.22 1.81 14.51
CA LEU A 65 -11.82 1.55 14.85
C LEU A 65 -11.64 0.93 16.24
N ASP A 66 -12.57 1.20 17.19
CA ASP A 66 -12.49 0.63 18.52
C ASP A 66 -12.74 -0.88 18.51
N LYS A 67 -13.76 -1.30 17.77
CA LYS A 67 -14.03 -2.72 17.58
C LYS A 67 -12.93 -3.39 16.76
N ALA A 68 -12.39 -2.71 15.73
CA ALA A 68 -11.28 -3.23 14.95
C ALA A 68 -10.06 -3.53 15.83
N VAL A 69 -9.62 -2.55 16.63
CA VAL A 69 -8.49 -2.72 17.56
C VAL A 69 -8.76 -3.82 18.57
N TYR A 70 -9.96 -3.86 19.16
CA TYR A 70 -10.35 -4.92 20.11
C TYR A 70 -10.17 -6.32 19.52
N TRP A 71 -10.65 -6.54 18.29
CA TRP A 71 -10.56 -7.84 17.65
C TRP A 71 -9.14 -8.17 17.20
N PHE A 72 -8.41 -7.21 16.64
CA PHE A 72 -7.01 -7.41 16.29
C PHE A 72 -6.13 -7.69 17.52
N GLU A 73 -6.37 -7.05 18.66
CA GLU A 73 -5.63 -7.36 19.90
C GLU A 73 -5.90 -8.78 20.40
N LYS A 74 -7.13 -9.26 20.26
CA LYS A 74 -7.47 -10.66 20.61
C LYS A 74 -6.77 -11.65 19.70
N ALA A 75 -6.82 -11.44 18.40
CA ALA A 75 -6.15 -12.27 17.40
C ALA A 75 -4.62 -12.28 17.59
N ALA A 76 -4.03 -11.10 17.76
CA ALA A 76 -2.58 -10.93 17.98
C ALA A 76 -2.08 -11.65 19.25
N LYS A 77 -2.84 -11.62 20.35
CA LYS A 77 -2.54 -12.37 21.59
C LYS A 77 -2.52 -13.88 21.37
N ARG A 78 -3.15 -14.37 20.30
CA ARG A 78 -3.19 -15.79 19.92
C ARG A 78 -2.21 -16.13 18.80
N GLY A 79 -1.33 -15.19 18.45
CA GLY A 79 -0.27 -15.40 17.48
C GLY A 79 -0.65 -15.08 16.03
N GLU A 80 -1.80 -14.42 15.79
CA GLU A 80 -2.19 -14.00 14.44
C GLU A 80 -1.31 -12.81 14.00
N GLU A 81 -0.36 -13.07 13.09
CA GLU A 81 0.64 -12.09 12.66
C GLU A 81 0.02 -10.95 11.84
N ASP A 82 -0.97 -11.25 10.99
CA ASP A 82 -1.67 -10.23 10.20
C ASP A 82 -2.41 -9.24 11.11
N ALA A 83 -2.93 -9.71 12.24
CA ALA A 83 -3.54 -8.83 13.24
C ALA A 83 -2.51 -7.92 13.93
N LYS A 84 -1.30 -8.43 14.21
CA LYS A 84 -0.20 -7.60 14.73
C LYS A 84 0.18 -6.52 13.73
N TYR A 85 0.36 -6.91 12.46
CA TYR A 85 0.67 -5.97 11.39
C TYR A 85 -0.37 -4.84 11.29
N ASN A 86 -1.67 -5.19 11.24
CA ASN A 86 -2.75 -4.21 11.18
C ASN A 86 -2.78 -3.28 12.41
N LEU A 87 -2.51 -3.79 13.61
CA LEU A 87 -2.32 -2.95 14.78
C LEU A 87 -1.14 -1.98 14.61
N GLY A 88 -0.01 -2.43 14.09
CA GLY A 88 1.14 -1.59 13.79
C GLY A 88 0.76 -0.45 12.85
N VAL A 89 0.01 -0.73 11.79
CA VAL A 89 -0.48 0.30 10.84
C VAL A 89 -1.43 1.29 11.53
N ILE A 90 -2.34 0.82 12.38
CA ILE A 90 -3.22 1.71 13.16
C ILE A 90 -2.41 2.60 14.11
N TYR A 91 -1.34 2.08 14.70
CA TYR A 91 -0.49 2.83 15.65
C TYR A 91 0.40 3.87 14.99
N ILE A 92 0.72 3.79 13.69
CA ILE A 92 1.44 4.85 12.96
C ILE A 92 0.51 5.89 12.33
N SER A 93 -0.79 5.65 12.28
CA SER A 93 -1.75 6.56 11.63
C SER A 93 -1.91 7.86 12.42
N ASP A 94 -1.68 9.00 11.75
CA ASP A 94 -1.69 10.33 12.39
C ASP A 94 -3.06 10.71 12.98
N ASN A 95 -4.15 10.25 12.35
CA ASN A 95 -5.52 10.56 12.81
C ASN A 95 -6.08 9.53 13.78
N SER A 96 -5.28 8.55 14.19
CA SER A 96 -5.72 7.50 15.10
C SER A 96 -5.57 7.93 16.56
N LYS A 97 -6.64 7.82 17.36
CA LYS A 97 -6.55 7.96 18.81
C LYS A 97 -5.68 6.89 19.47
N TYR A 98 -5.33 5.84 18.74
CA TYR A 98 -4.43 4.76 19.14
C TYR A 98 -2.98 4.99 18.74
N ARG A 99 -2.65 6.17 18.16
CA ARG A 99 -1.30 6.48 17.69
C ARG A 99 -0.25 6.19 18.75
N ASN A 100 0.67 5.29 18.44
CA ASN A 100 1.80 4.90 19.27
C ASN A 100 2.92 4.34 18.39
N VAL A 101 3.72 5.24 17.83
CA VAL A 101 4.76 4.87 16.84
C VAL A 101 5.81 3.94 17.44
N LYS A 102 6.13 4.08 18.72
CA LYS A 102 7.08 3.17 19.39
C LYS A 102 6.57 1.74 19.35
N LYS A 103 5.29 1.52 19.69
CA LYS A 103 4.68 0.18 19.67
C LYS A 103 4.57 -0.37 18.25
N ALA A 104 4.27 0.48 17.28
CA ALA A 104 4.27 0.10 15.86
C ALA A 104 5.66 -0.37 15.41
N MET A 105 6.71 0.39 15.75
CA MET A 105 8.08 0.00 15.43
C MET A 105 8.48 -1.33 16.06
N GLU A 106 8.09 -1.60 17.31
CA GLU A 106 8.34 -2.89 17.96
C GLU A 106 7.69 -4.04 17.17
N ILE A 107 6.44 -3.86 16.72
CA ILE A 107 5.72 -4.85 15.89
C ILE A 107 6.43 -5.06 14.56
N PHE A 108 6.79 -3.99 13.85
CA PHE A 108 7.42 -4.12 12.54
C PHE A 108 8.86 -4.65 12.62
N LEU A 109 9.58 -4.40 13.70
CA LEU A 109 10.89 -5.02 13.97
C LEU A 109 10.74 -6.53 14.21
N GLU A 110 9.73 -6.96 14.99
CA GLU A 110 9.42 -8.40 15.14
C GLU A 110 9.09 -9.04 13.79
N GLY A 111 8.31 -8.37 12.93
CA GLY A 111 8.03 -8.82 11.56
C GLY A 111 9.29 -8.88 10.70
N MET A 112 10.17 -7.90 10.79
CA MET A 112 11.45 -7.89 10.07
C MET A 112 12.33 -9.09 10.46
N ASP A 113 12.40 -9.46 11.73
CA ASP A 113 13.13 -10.62 12.21
C ASP A 113 12.58 -11.94 11.62
N LYS A 114 11.31 -11.94 11.22
CA LYS A 114 10.63 -13.06 10.53
C LYS A 114 10.70 -12.97 9.01
N ASN A 115 11.38 -11.96 8.44
CA ASN A 115 11.43 -11.65 7.02
C ASN A 115 10.05 -11.30 6.43
N ASP A 116 9.15 -10.71 7.23
CA ASP A 116 7.89 -10.20 6.71
C ASP A 116 8.12 -8.92 5.89
N ALA A 117 7.87 -9.05 4.58
CA ALA A 117 8.18 -8.00 3.61
C ALA A 117 7.38 -6.70 3.86
N GLU A 118 6.12 -6.81 4.30
CA GLU A 118 5.29 -5.65 4.53
C GLU A 118 5.69 -4.90 5.83
N SER A 119 6.05 -5.61 6.89
CA SER A 119 6.62 -4.99 8.09
C SER A 119 7.91 -4.24 7.80
N ILE A 120 8.80 -4.81 6.97
CA ILE A 120 10.03 -4.15 6.54
C ILE A 120 9.73 -2.91 5.71
N ASN A 121 8.72 -2.97 4.82
CA ASN A 121 8.25 -1.82 4.06
C ASN A 121 7.73 -0.71 4.98
N GLN A 122 6.97 -1.03 6.02
CA GLN A 122 6.47 -0.04 6.99
C GLN A 122 7.61 0.64 7.77
N LEU A 123 8.64 -0.10 8.16
CA LEU A 123 9.85 0.50 8.72
C LEU A 123 10.52 1.48 7.74
N GLY A 124 10.57 1.10 6.46
CA GLY A 124 11.05 1.99 5.39
C GLY A 124 10.26 3.30 5.31
N ILE A 125 8.94 3.23 5.39
CA ILE A 125 8.05 4.41 5.40
C ILE A 125 8.32 5.28 6.63
N ILE A 126 8.43 4.68 7.82
CA ILE A 126 8.72 5.42 9.06
C ILE A 126 9.99 6.26 8.92
N TYR A 127 11.08 5.69 8.38
CA TYR A 127 12.33 6.43 8.17
C TYR A 127 12.27 7.39 6.98
N LYS A 128 11.55 7.06 5.91
CA LYS A 128 11.38 7.94 4.74
C LYS A 128 10.65 9.23 5.12
N ASP A 129 9.58 9.11 5.90
CA ASP A 129 8.71 10.22 6.25
C ASP A 129 9.07 10.86 7.60
N GLY A 130 9.98 10.26 8.37
CA GLY A 130 10.41 10.77 9.67
C GLY A 130 9.30 10.70 10.72
N ILE A 131 8.51 9.61 10.73
CA ILE A 131 7.39 9.44 11.66
C ILE A 131 7.93 9.23 13.09
N ASP A 132 7.79 10.23 13.95
CA ASP A 132 8.37 10.32 15.31
C ASP A 132 9.89 10.03 15.36
N THR A 133 10.59 10.25 14.25
CA THR A 133 12.04 10.13 14.11
C THR A 133 12.54 11.16 13.10
N SER A 134 13.86 11.29 12.92
CA SER A 134 14.38 12.06 11.80
C SER A 134 14.22 11.31 10.49
N VAL A 135 14.01 12.06 9.40
CA VAL A 135 14.03 11.49 8.03
C VAL A 135 15.41 10.87 7.77
N ASP A 136 15.43 9.60 7.37
CA ASP A 136 16.64 8.87 6.98
C ASP A 136 16.38 8.10 5.68
N TYR A 137 16.60 8.79 4.56
CA TYR A 137 16.43 8.19 3.23
C TYR A 137 17.38 7.03 2.95
N THR A 138 18.58 7.02 3.55
CA THR A 138 19.55 5.94 3.36
C THR A 138 19.03 4.65 3.99
N LYS A 139 18.54 4.75 5.22
CA LYS A 139 17.94 3.62 5.94
C LYS A 139 16.65 3.15 5.24
N ALA A 140 15.78 4.08 4.86
CA ALA A 140 14.56 3.79 4.11
C ALA A 140 14.86 3.03 2.80
N LEU A 141 15.86 3.48 2.02
CA LEU A 141 16.28 2.82 0.79
C LEU A 141 16.73 1.37 1.02
N SER A 142 17.50 1.14 2.09
CA SER A 142 17.96 -0.21 2.45
C SER A 142 16.79 -1.12 2.80
N LEU A 143 15.85 -0.63 3.61
CA LEU A 143 14.66 -1.37 4.02
C LEU A 143 13.74 -1.68 2.83
N PHE A 144 13.48 -0.69 1.96
CA PHE A 144 12.68 -0.95 0.76
C PHE A 144 13.34 -1.94 -0.18
N LYS A 145 14.68 -1.92 -0.34
CA LYS A 145 15.40 -2.95 -1.11
C LYS A 145 15.22 -4.35 -0.53
N GLN A 146 15.32 -4.47 0.79
CA GLN A 146 15.10 -5.75 1.47
C GLN A 146 13.65 -6.25 1.25
N ALA A 147 12.66 -5.40 1.51
CA ALA A 147 11.24 -5.74 1.33
C ALA A 147 10.90 -6.08 -0.13
N ALA A 148 11.41 -5.30 -1.09
CA ALA A 148 11.19 -5.55 -2.52
C ALA A 148 11.81 -6.88 -3.00
N ASN A 149 12.96 -7.27 -2.44
CA ASN A 149 13.58 -8.57 -2.72
C ASN A 149 12.79 -9.74 -2.12
N LEU A 150 12.05 -9.50 -1.04
CA LEU A 150 11.11 -10.45 -0.44
C LEU A 150 9.74 -10.45 -1.13
N GLY A 151 9.55 -9.62 -2.16
CA GLY A 151 8.34 -9.61 -2.99
C GLY A 151 7.31 -8.54 -2.66
N SER A 152 7.56 -7.63 -1.71
CA SER A 152 6.61 -6.53 -1.41
C SER A 152 6.44 -5.60 -2.62
N ASN A 153 5.23 -5.56 -3.17
CA ASN A 153 4.86 -4.65 -4.27
C ASN A 153 4.87 -3.19 -3.81
N SER A 154 4.46 -2.94 -2.57
CA SER A 154 4.50 -1.62 -1.94
C SER A 154 5.93 -1.11 -1.84
N ALA A 155 6.89 -1.97 -1.45
CA ALA A 155 8.30 -1.61 -1.39
C ALA A 155 8.91 -1.38 -2.78
N GLN A 156 8.53 -2.16 -3.79
CA GLN A 156 8.94 -1.94 -5.18
C GLN A 156 8.47 -0.57 -5.68
N PHE A 157 7.22 -0.19 -5.39
CA PHE A 157 6.71 1.14 -5.71
C PHE A 157 7.48 2.25 -4.97
N ASN A 158 7.71 2.08 -3.66
CA ASN A 158 8.48 3.03 -2.86
C ASN A 158 9.92 3.20 -3.38
N LEU A 159 10.57 2.13 -3.82
CA LEU A 159 11.88 2.22 -4.49
C LEU A 159 11.81 3.02 -5.78
N GLY A 160 10.80 2.79 -6.60
CA GLY A 160 10.53 3.58 -7.80
C GLY A 160 10.47 5.07 -7.48
N ILE A 161 9.74 5.45 -6.45
CA ILE A 161 9.63 6.83 -5.97
C ILE A 161 10.99 7.37 -5.49
N MET A 162 11.77 6.59 -4.74
CA MET A 162 13.08 7.04 -4.24
C MET A 162 14.05 7.32 -5.39
N TYR A 163 14.14 6.45 -6.38
CA TYR A 163 14.95 6.68 -7.58
C TYR A 163 14.42 7.84 -8.43
N PHE A 164 13.10 7.96 -8.56
CA PHE A 164 12.45 9.04 -9.30
C PHE A 164 12.73 10.42 -8.70
N LYS A 165 12.75 10.52 -7.36
CA LYS A 165 12.99 11.77 -6.63
C LYS A 165 14.45 12.01 -6.25
N GLY A 166 15.31 10.99 -6.32
CA GLY A 166 16.69 11.07 -5.84
C GLY A 166 16.79 11.13 -4.31
N GLN A 167 15.92 10.39 -3.61
CA GLN A 167 15.87 10.33 -2.14
C GLN A 167 16.78 9.22 -1.62
N GLY A 168 17.86 9.58 -0.92
CA GLY A 168 18.87 8.63 -0.42
C GLY A 168 19.71 7.94 -1.51
N VAL A 169 19.50 8.31 -2.77
CA VAL A 169 20.19 7.80 -3.94
C VAL A 169 20.21 8.90 -5.03
N LYS A 170 21.16 8.85 -5.95
CA LYS A 170 21.12 9.73 -7.11
C LYS A 170 19.86 9.47 -7.93
N GLN A 171 19.20 10.55 -8.37
CA GLN A 171 18.03 10.44 -9.25
C GLN A 171 18.34 9.61 -10.49
N ASP A 172 17.53 8.61 -10.76
CA ASP A 172 17.65 7.73 -11.92
C ASP A 172 16.26 7.30 -12.42
N PHE A 173 15.81 7.92 -13.49
CA PHE A 173 14.52 7.62 -14.10
C PHE A 173 14.47 6.22 -14.74
N THR A 174 15.62 5.69 -15.17
CA THR A 174 15.68 4.33 -15.76
C THR A 174 15.45 3.28 -14.67
N GLU A 175 16.12 3.42 -13.52
CA GLU A 175 15.88 2.53 -12.38
C GLU A 175 14.47 2.73 -11.81
N ALA A 176 13.99 3.98 -11.70
CA ALA A 176 12.62 4.25 -11.24
C ALA A 176 11.58 3.51 -12.08
N ARG A 177 11.71 3.59 -13.44
CA ARG A 177 10.80 2.91 -14.36
C ARG A 177 10.81 1.40 -14.20
N LYS A 178 11.98 0.77 -14.04
CA LYS A 178 12.11 -0.66 -13.80
C LYS A 178 11.38 -1.10 -12.51
N TRP A 179 11.51 -0.31 -11.43
CA TRP A 179 10.86 -0.63 -10.18
C TRP A 179 9.33 -0.45 -10.25
N PHE A 180 8.84 0.59 -10.94
CA PHE A 180 7.39 0.74 -11.19
C PHE A 180 6.85 -0.35 -12.09
N GLU A 181 7.60 -0.78 -13.12
CA GLU A 181 7.22 -1.93 -13.96
C GLU A 181 7.08 -3.21 -13.13
N ARG A 182 8.01 -3.46 -12.20
CA ARG A 182 7.91 -4.60 -11.28
C ARG A 182 6.68 -4.50 -10.39
N ALA A 183 6.48 -3.38 -9.74
CA ALA A 183 5.33 -3.17 -8.85
C ALA A 183 4.00 -3.36 -9.57
N TYR A 184 3.90 -2.93 -10.83
CA TYR A 184 2.72 -3.14 -11.66
C TYR A 184 2.55 -4.61 -12.06
N GLN A 185 3.60 -5.27 -12.53
CA GLN A 185 3.54 -6.65 -13.05
C GLN A 185 3.25 -7.69 -11.97
N THR A 186 3.70 -7.47 -10.74
CA THR A 186 3.61 -8.45 -9.66
C THR A 186 2.40 -8.24 -8.74
N GLY A 187 1.74 -7.09 -8.77
CA GLY A 187 0.69 -6.79 -7.81
C GLY A 187 -0.39 -5.86 -8.29
N GLU A 188 -0.47 -5.60 -9.60
CA GLU A 188 -1.50 -4.70 -10.17
C GLU A 188 -1.60 -3.36 -9.40
N ASN A 189 -0.45 -2.83 -8.98
CA ASN A 189 -0.38 -1.60 -8.20
C ASN A 189 -0.84 -0.42 -9.06
N ILE A 190 -1.98 0.16 -8.71
CA ILE A 190 -2.65 1.22 -9.47
C ILE A 190 -1.77 2.49 -9.50
N ASP A 191 -1.16 2.86 -8.39
CA ASP A 191 -0.27 4.03 -8.30
C ASP A 191 0.99 3.84 -9.17
N ALA A 192 1.50 2.60 -9.22
CA ALA A 192 2.62 2.26 -10.11
C ALA A 192 2.20 2.36 -11.58
N ALA A 193 1.02 1.84 -11.94
CA ALA A 193 0.49 1.95 -13.30
C ALA A 193 0.32 3.41 -13.73
N TYR A 194 -0.30 4.23 -12.87
CA TYR A 194 -0.47 5.66 -13.14
C TYR A 194 0.86 6.39 -13.33
N THR A 195 1.81 6.18 -12.41
CA THR A 195 3.13 6.85 -12.48
C THR A 195 3.92 6.39 -13.70
N LEU A 196 3.90 5.09 -13.97
CA LEU A 196 4.56 4.48 -15.12
C LEU A 196 3.97 4.99 -16.44
N ALA A 197 2.64 5.17 -16.52
CA ALA A 197 1.97 5.76 -17.68
C ALA A 197 2.52 7.16 -18.00
N GLY A 198 2.66 8.01 -16.99
CA GLY A 198 3.27 9.33 -17.13
C GLY A 198 4.72 9.26 -17.61
N MET A 199 5.49 8.31 -17.09
CA MET A 199 6.89 8.11 -17.52
C MET A 199 6.98 7.65 -18.98
N TYR A 200 6.09 6.76 -19.43
CA TYR A 200 6.02 6.37 -20.84
C TYR A 200 5.58 7.53 -21.75
N TYR A 201 4.59 8.31 -21.33
CA TYR A 201 4.11 9.47 -22.07
C TYR A 201 5.19 10.54 -22.25
N GLU A 202 5.97 10.82 -21.21
CA GLU A 202 7.03 11.83 -21.22
C GLU A 202 8.38 11.30 -21.75
N GLY A 203 8.56 9.97 -21.87
CA GLY A 203 9.83 9.35 -22.23
C GLY A 203 10.86 9.39 -21.09
N ARG A 204 10.43 9.48 -19.83
CA ARG A 204 11.32 9.45 -18.66
C ARG A 204 11.83 8.04 -18.41
N GLY A 205 13.14 7.88 -18.32
CA GLY A 205 13.79 6.58 -18.09
C GLY A 205 13.81 5.65 -19.30
N GLY A 206 13.46 6.14 -20.50
CA GLY A 206 13.49 5.40 -21.76
C GLY A 206 12.74 6.11 -22.88
N SER A 207 12.46 5.41 -23.97
CA SER A 207 11.69 5.97 -25.07
C SER A 207 10.26 6.33 -24.67
N LYS A 208 9.73 7.38 -25.28
CA LYS A 208 8.32 7.74 -25.22
C LYS A 208 7.49 6.63 -25.92
N ASP A 209 6.38 6.22 -25.28
CA ASP A 209 5.50 5.19 -25.78
C ASP A 209 4.06 5.54 -25.38
N ILE A 210 3.34 6.18 -26.33
CA ILE A 210 1.98 6.67 -26.08
C ILE A 210 0.99 5.52 -25.90
N GLU A 211 1.17 4.43 -26.67
CA GLU A 211 0.28 3.28 -26.58
C GLU A 211 0.35 2.63 -25.21
N LYS A 212 1.58 2.39 -24.69
CA LYS A 212 1.76 1.88 -23.33
C LYS A 212 1.23 2.84 -22.27
N ALA A 213 1.44 4.15 -22.46
CA ALA A 213 0.91 5.14 -21.54
C ALA A 213 -0.61 5.09 -21.45
N LEU A 214 -1.30 5.02 -22.60
CA LEU A 214 -2.75 4.93 -22.64
C LEU A 214 -3.27 3.63 -22.02
N ASN A 215 -2.63 2.49 -22.29
CA ASN A 215 -3.02 1.21 -21.69
C ASN A 215 -2.88 1.20 -20.16
N LEU A 216 -1.80 1.78 -19.63
CA LEU A 216 -1.58 1.87 -18.20
C LEU A 216 -2.53 2.87 -17.51
N TYR A 217 -2.81 4.02 -18.15
CA TYR A 217 -3.82 4.94 -17.65
C TYR A 217 -5.21 4.32 -17.71
N GLN A 218 -5.53 3.54 -18.76
CA GLN A 218 -6.81 2.83 -18.84
C GLN A 218 -6.95 1.82 -17.70
N PHE A 219 -5.90 1.05 -17.41
CA PHE A 219 -5.89 0.15 -16.25
C PHE A 219 -6.17 0.91 -14.94
N ALA A 220 -5.50 2.05 -14.71
CA ALA A 220 -5.73 2.85 -13.51
C ALA A 220 -7.16 3.42 -13.46
N ALA A 221 -7.69 3.91 -14.59
CA ALA A 221 -9.05 4.44 -14.68
C ALA A 221 -10.13 3.37 -14.42
N ASP A 222 -9.93 2.14 -14.90
CA ASP A 222 -10.82 1.00 -14.65
C ASP A 222 -10.86 0.62 -13.17
N HIS A 223 -9.82 1.01 -12.40
CA HIS A 223 -9.74 0.86 -10.94
C HIS A 223 -10.11 2.16 -10.20
N ALA A 224 -10.96 2.98 -10.81
CA ALA A 224 -11.53 4.20 -10.24
C ALA A 224 -10.54 5.39 -10.05
N ASP A 225 -9.39 5.39 -10.71
CA ASP A 225 -8.51 6.57 -10.76
C ASP A 225 -9.06 7.62 -11.74
N GLN A 226 -9.69 8.66 -11.20
CA GLN A 226 -10.31 9.72 -12.00
C GLN A 226 -9.29 10.60 -12.75
N GLU A 227 -8.09 10.76 -12.24
CA GLU A 227 -7.03 11.53 -12.90
C GLU A 227 -6.47 10.77 -14.10
N ALA A 228 -6.39 9.44 -14.01
CA ALA A 228 -6.01 8.61 -15.15
C ALA A 228 -6.99 8.77 -16.33
N ALA A 229 -8.30 8.78 -16.06
CA ALA A 229 -9.31 9.00 -17.08
C ALA A 229 -9.15 10.37 -17.78
N LYS A 230 -8.89 11.44 -17.02
CA LYS A 230 -8.61 12.77 -17.58
C LYS A 230 -7.35 12.80 -18.45
N ASN A 231 -6.28 12.12 -17.99
CA ASN A 231 -5.03 12.04 -18.75
C ASN A 231 -5.22 11.32 -20.09
N ILE A 232 -6.05 10.28 -20.16
CA ILE A 232 -6.39 9.60 -21.40
C ILE A 232 -7.02 10.58 -22.41
N GLU A 233 -8.00 11.37 -21.98
CA GLU A 233 -8.66 12.35 -22.86
C GLU A 233 -7.70 13.43 -23.37
N ILE A 234 -6.80 13.92 -22.48
CA ILE A 234 -5.79 14.91 -22.87
C ILE A 234 -4.85 14.32 -23.93
N ILE A 235 -4.34 13.11 -23.69
CA ILE A 235 -3.40 12.46 -24.60
C ILE A 235 -4.06 12.20 -25.95
N LYS A 236 -5.29 11.66 -25.98
CA LYS A 236 -6.03 11.41 -27.23
C LYS A 236 -6.24 12.70 -28.03
N LYS A 237 -6.57 13.80 -27.36
CA LYS A 237 -6.74 15.11 -28.01
C LYS A 237 -5.42 15.63 -28.61
N GLU A 238 -4.29 15.41 -27.92
CA GLU A 238 -2.97 15.89 -28.37
C GLU A 238 -2.39 15.04 -29.52
N CYS A 239 -2.59 13.72 -29.49
CA CYS A 239 -2.08 12.84 -30.57
C CYS A 239 -3.03 12.74 -31.77
N GLY A 240 -4.31 13.16 -31.65
CA GLY A 240 -5.32 12.96 -32.65
C GLY A 240 -5.74 11.50 -32.82
N CYS A 241 -5.59 10.69 -31.78
CA CYS A 241 -5.86 9.26 -31.77
C CYS A 241 -7.08 8.86 -30.91
#